data_de7d6a8c55b6d7afea20e4d0f506c49e
#
_entry.id   de7d6a8c55b6d7afea20e4d0f506c49e
#
_cell.length_a   1.000
_cell.length_b   1.000
_cell.length_c   1.000
_cell.angle_alpha   90.00
_cell.angle_beta   90.00
_cell.angle_gamma   90.00
#
_symmetry.space_group_name_H-M   'P 1'
#
loop_
_entity.id
_entity.type
_entity.pdbx_description
1 polymer ?
#
loop_
_entity_poly.entity_id
_entity_poly.type
_entity_poly.pdbx_seq_one_letter_code
_entity_poly.pdbx_strand_id
1 'polypeptide(L)'
;MTTNQSVLATCYAVNPYKGSEDAMGWNFVYQIARFRKVIAITRENNRVHIDKYMAENPDTIYQNMHFLYFDLPYWMRFWKKGNRGAVLYYYLWQKGIISFIKKQKLDFDIVHNVNFHNDWTPSFLWKLNKLMVWGPVGHHPLIPKQYLQDYSKKYFIKDRLTWMVKNFFWNFSPSLRNTIKHSDHIWCMNTGVPEKLSLSEHQYSLYPSVASEDFFQSNEMAVKSDFTVISVGRFVPLKGFDLTIRSFVGFINSLPEKNRAQCRLILVGTGEQKEFYLRLITENQMNDYIEIIEWIDRRDLMKMYQKASIFLFPSHEGAGMVVPEALSFGLPVVCLQNEGPGEFVNHQCGITVLHQEYNQTIQGLSDALLRLFLDKNLQKEMSTGARKHYLKRFSWEKRGEHLNSIYNQLR
;
A
#
# COMPACT_ATOMS: atom_id res chain seq x y z
N MET A 1 -33.96 -1.98 -3.67
CA MET A 1 -34.02 -2.82 -2.45
C MET A 1 -32.59 -3.11 -2.03
N THR A 2 -32.14 -2.52 -0.95
CA THR A 2 -30.83 -2.85 -0.37
C THR A 2 -30.91 -4.26 0.17
N THR A 3 -30.28 -5.21 -0.48
CA THR A 3 -30.17 -6.60 0.01
C THR A 3 -29.41 -6.55 1.34
N ASN A 4 -30.06 -6.98 2.40
CA ASN A 4 -29.53 -6.97 3.77
C ASN A 4 -28.54 -8.13 3.99
N GLN A 5 -27.72 -8.44 2.97
CA GLN A 5 -26.74 -9.54 3.01
C GLN A 5 -25.64 -9.25 4.02
N SER A 6 -25.38 -10.18 4.90
CA SER A 6 -24.31 -10.12 5.88
C SER A 6 -22.98 -10.65 5.32
N VAL A 7 -21.87 -10.07 5.76
CA VAL A 7 -20.52 -10.40 5.27
C VAL A 7 -19.70 -11.03 6.38
N LEU A 8 -19.11 -12.21 6.12
CA LEU A 8 -18.05 -12.76 6.94
C LEU A 8 -16.72 -12.40 6.32
N ALA A 9 -15.95 -11.53 6.97
CA ALA A 9 -14.66 -11.02 6.50
C ALA A 9 -13.49 -11.67 7.27
N THR A 10 -12.51 -12.23 6.56
CA THR A 10 -11.27 -12.70 7.19
C THR A 10 -10.18 -11.63 7.05
N CYS A 11 -9.75 -11.08 8.18
CA CYS A 11 -8.80 -9.97 8.28
C CYS A 11 -7.63 -10.37 9.19
N TYR A 12 -6.57 -10.91 8.62
CA TYR A 12 -5.42 -11.41 9.39
C TYR A 12 -4.76 -10.33 10.25
N ALA A 13 -4.61 -9.13 9.75
CA ALA A 13 -4.03 -7.98 10.42
C ALA A 13 -5.09 -6.88 10.60
N VAL A 14 -5.38 -6.52 11.84
CA VAL A 14 -6.34 -5.45 12.19
C VAL A 14 -5.81 -4.70 13.41
N ASN A 15 -5.35 -3.48 13.21
CA ASN A 15 -4.97 -2.63 14.33
C ASN A 15 -5.16 -1.15 13.95
N PRO A 16 -6.14 -0.47 14.56
CA PRO A 16 -6.46 0.92 14.24
C PRO A 16 -5.38 1.94 14.65
N TYR A 17 -4.45 1.54 15.53
CA TYR A 17 -3.33 2.41 15.95
C TYR A 17 -2.09 2.28 15.09
N LYS A 18 -2.06 1.34 14.14
CA LYS A 18 -0.92 1.11 13.24
C LYS A 18 -1.24 1.55 11.83
N GLY A 19 -0.20 1.74 11.03
CA GLY A 19 -0.31 1.96 9.59
C GLY A 19 -0.27 0.66 8.77
N SER A 20 -0.21 0.79 7.43
CA SER A 20 -0.08 -0.31 6.48
C SER A 20 -1.21 -1.35 6.56
N GLU A 21 -0.90 -2.63 6.48
CA GLU A 21 -1.86 -3.76 6.48
C GLU A 21 -2.80 -3.76 7.70
N ASP A 22 -2.29 -3.42 8.87
CA ASP A 22 -3.08 -3.36 10.10
C ASP A 22 -4.18 -2.29 10.02
N ALA A 23 -3.84 -1.08 9.55
CA ALA A 23 -4.80 0.00 9.32
C ALA A 23 -5.80 -0.36 8.23
N MET A 24 -5.34 -0.98 7.14
CA MET A 24 -6.21 -1.39 6.05
C MET A 24 -7.25 -2.41 6.51
N GLY A 25 -6.85 -3.41 7.30
CA GLY A 25 -7.78 -4.39 7.86
C GLY A 25 -8.88 -3.75 8.70
N TRP A 26 -8.52 -2.80 9.59
CA TRP A 26 -9.49 -2.04 10.37
C TRP A 26 -10.44 -1.23 9.48
N ASN A 27 -9.88 -0.43 8.58
CA ASN A 27 -10.68 0.44 7.73
C ASN A 27 -11.60 -0.33 6.78
N PHE A 28 -11.17 -1.46 6.22
CA PHE A 28 -12.06 -2.27 5.39
C PHE A 28 -13.24 -2.84 6.18
N VAL A 29 -13.01 -3.35 7.39
CA VAL A 29 -14.12 -3.82 8.25
C VAL A 29 -15.07 -2.68 8.55
N TYR A 30 -14.55 -1.50 8.90
CA TYR A 30 -15.34 -0.30 9.14
C TYR A 30 -16.14 0.12 7.90
N GLN A 31 -15.52 0.13 6.72
CA GLN A 31 -16.21 0.50 5.47
C GLN A 31 -17.29 -0.51 5.08
N ILE A 32 -17.10 -1.81 5.33
CA ILE A 32 -18.15 -2.82 5.12
C ILE A 32 -19.33 -2.54 6.08
N ALA A 33 -19.03 -2.23 7.34
CA ALA A 33 -20.02 -1.98 8.39
C ALA A 33 -20.92 -0.75 8.11
N ARG A 34 -20.45 0.20 7.29
CA ARG A 34 -21.27 1.34 6.84
C ARG A 34 -22.50 0.92 6.02
N PHE A 35 -22.45 -0.22 5.37
CA PHE A 35 -23.48 -0.68 4.43
C PHE A 35 -24.11 -2.01 4.83
N ARG A 36 -23.44 -2.84 5.63
CA ARG A 36 -23.83 -4.23 5.93
C ARG A 36 -23.36 -4.65 7.32
N LYS A 37 -24.05 -5.66 7.88
CA LYS A 37 -23.51 -6.36 9.05
C LYS A 37 -22.27 -7.13 8.65
N VAL A 38 -21.19 -7.02 9.41
CA VAL A 38 -19.92 -7.70 9.17
C VAL A 38 -19.48 -8.50 10.38
N ILE A 39 -19.17 -9.78 10.16
CA ILE A 39 -18.50 -10.65 11.11
C ILE A 39 -17.03 -10.71 10.68
N ALA A 40 -16.16 -10.01 11.39
CA ALA A 40 -14.74 -9.94 11.07
C ALA A 40 -13.95 -10.95 11.91
N ILE A 41 -13.26 -11.89 11.26
CA ILE A 41 -12.40 -12.85 11.95
C ILE A 41 -10.95 -12.43 11.82
N THR A 42 -10.31 -12.19 12.94
CA THR A 42 -8.92 -11.75 13.01
C THR A 42 -8.14 -12.56 14.05
N ARG A 43 -6.85 -12.23 14.20
CA ARG A 43 -5.97 -12.91 15.16
C ARG A 43 -6.22 -12.40 16.59
N GLU A 44 -5.99 -13.27 17.57
CA GLU A 44 -6.19 -12.99 18.99
C GLU A 44 -5.39 -11.77 19.50
N ASN A 45 -4.17 -11.58 18.98
CA ASN A 45 -3.32 -10.45 19.37
C ASN A 45 -3.87 -9.07 18.96
N ASN A 46 -4.87 -9.02 18.09
CA ASN A 46 -5.48 -7.76 17.65
C ASN A 46 -6.59 -7.30 18.61
N ARG A 47 -7.15 -8.21 19.44
CA ARG A 47 -8.28 -7.95 20.37
C ARG A 47 -8.08 -6.71 21.21
N VAL A 48 -6.98 -6.65 21.95
CA VAL A 48 -6.71 -5.54 22.89
C VAL A 48 -6.71 -4.18 22.19
N HIS A 49 -6.19 -4.13 20.97
CA HIS A 49 -6.14 -2.88 20.21
C HIS A 49 -7.50 -2.49 19.63
N ILE A 50 -8.29 -3.45 19.19
CA ILE A 50 -9.64 -3.24 18.66
C ILE A 50 -10.55 -2.77 19.79
N ASP A 51 -10.61 -3.51 20.90
CA ASP A 51 -11.48 -3.20 22.02
C ASP A 51 -11.15 -1.82 22.62
N LYS A 52 -9.86 -1.51 22.79
CA LYS A 52 -9.40 -0.22 23.26
C LYS A 52 -9.85 0.92 22.33
N TYR A 53 -9.60 0.77 21.02
CA TYR A 53 -9.93 1.82 20.06
C TYR A 53 -11.44 2.09 20.00
N MET A 54 -12.26 1.04 19.98
CA MET A 54 -13.72 1.17 19.96
C MET A 54 -14.25 1.85 21.24
N ALA A 55 -13.62 1.61 22.39
CA ALA A 55 -13.97 2.27 23.64
C ALA A 55 -13.55 3.76 23.68
N GLU A 56 -12.38 4.09 23.11
CA GLU A 56 -11.87 5.47 23.05
C GLU A 56 -12.55 6.32 21.98
N ASN A 57 -13.09 5.69 20.90
CA ASN A 57 -13.68 6.36 19.76
C ASN A 57 -15.08 5.78 19.46
N PRO A 58 -16.08 6.02 20.30
CA PRO A 58 -17.42 5.45 20.13
C PRO A 58 -18.07 5.90 18.83
N ASP A 59 -18.64 4.94 18.07
CA ASP A 59 -19.31 5.16 16.79
C ASP A 59 -20.53 4.25 16.66
N THR A 60 -21.62 4.75 16.12
CA THR A 60 -22.85 3.98 15.88
C THR A 60 -22.66 2.84 14.85
N ILE A 61 -21.70 2.97 13.96
CA ILE A 61 -21.35 1.94 12.96
C ILE A 61 -20.91 0.63 13.62
N TYR A 62 -20.33 0.69 14.83
CA TYR A 62 -19.89 -0.51 15.55
C TYR A 62 -20.99 -1.51 15.87
N GLN A 63 -22.28 -1.08 15.86
CA GLN A 63 -23.43 -1.99 15.97
C GLN A 63 -23.50 -3.01 14.82
N ASN A 64 -22.88 -2.69 13.68
CA ASN A 64 -22.80 -3.57 12.52
C ASN A 64 -21.49 -4.40 12.50
N MET A 65 -20.57 -4.21 13.44
CA MET A 65 -19.28 -4.87 13.50
C MET A 65 -19.26 -5.93 14.61
N HIS A 66 -19.00 -7.16 14.23
CA HIS A 66 -18.81 -8.24 15.19
C HIS A 66 -17.44 -8.88 14.99
N PHE A 67 -16.55 -8.79 15.97
CA PHE A 67 -15.21 -9.38 15.88
C PHE A 67 -15.18 -10.77 16.54
N LEU A 68 -14.63 -11.73 15.81
CA LEU A 68 -14.24 -13.03 16.31
C LEU A 68 -12.73 -13.20 16.20
N TYR A 69 -12.15 -13.88 17.16
CA TYR A 69 -10.71 -14.02 17.27
C TYR A 69 -10.30 -15.47 17.12
N PHE A 70 -9.32 -15.72 16.25
CA PHE A 70 -8.82 -17.06 15.97
C PHE A 70 -7.31 -17.05 15.75
N ASP A 71 -6.63 -17.94 16.43
CA ASP A 71 -5.25 -18.31 16.16
C ASP A 71 -5.12 -19.84 16.18
N LEU A 72 -4.13 -20.37 15.49
CA LEU A 72 -3.80 -21.79 15.58
C LEU A 72 -3.26 -22.14 16.97
N PRO A 73 -3.43 -23.36 17.48
CA PRO A 73 -2.86 -23.80 18.73
C PRO A 73 -1.35 -23.50 18.81
N TYR A 74 -0.84 -23.28 20.03
CA TYR A 74 0.55 -22.87 20.23
C TYR A 74 1.57 -23.83 19.59
N TRP A 75 1.33 -25.14 19.67
CA TRP A 75 2.20 -26.16 19.08
C TRP A 75 2.30 -26.09 17.54
N MET A 76 1.34 -25.44 16.86
CA MET A 76 1.38 -25.18 15.41
C MET A 76 2.04 -23.84 15.05
N ARG A 77 2.31 -22.98 16.03
CA ARG A 77 2.80 -21.62 15.79
C ARG A 77 4.03 -21.19 16.61
N PHE A 78 4.60 -22.07 17.44
CA PHE A 78 5.74 -21.77 18.31
C PHE A 78 6.99 -21.27 17.53
N TRP A 79 7.14 -21.70 16.29
CA TRP A 79 8.22 -21.33 15.37
C TRP A 79 8.05 -19.93 14.76
N LYS A 80 6.85 -19.36 14.80
CA LYS A 80 6.55 -18.01 14.29
C LYS A 80 6.98 -16.96 15.30
N LYS A 81 8.01 -16.17 14.94
CA LYS A 81 8.49 -15.05 15.77
C LYS A 81 8.52 -13.76 14.94
N GLY A 82 7.74 -12.76 15.33
CA GLY A 82 7.61 -11.50 14.59
C GLY A 82 7.24 -11.74 13.11
N ASN A 83 8.05 -11.22 12.20
CA ASN A 83 7.87 -11.43 10.75
C ASN A 83 8.43 -12.74 10.24
N ARG A 84 9.23 -13.47 11.05
CA ARG A 84 9.78 -14.76 10.64
C ARG A 84 8.65 -15.78 10.52
N GLY A 85 8.54 -16.41 9.36
CA GLY A 85 7.51 -17.40 9.07
C GLY A 85 6.09 -16.84 8.90
N ALA A 86 5.92 -15.53 8.80
CA ALA A 86 4.59 -14.89 8.73
C ALA A 86 3.74 -15.41 7.57
N VAL A 87 4.33 -15.60 6.38
CA VAL A 87 3.63 -16.08 5.19
C VAL A 87 3.15 -17.53 5.35
N LEU A 88 4.01 -18.42 5.86
CA LEU A 88 3.61 -19.81 6.14
C LEU A 88 2.53 -19.87 7.21
N TYR A 89 2.65 -19.07 8.26
CA TYR A 89 1.63 -19.01 9.29
C TYR A 89 0.31 -18.49 8.73
N TYR A 90 0.32 -17.45 7.89
CA TYR A 90 -0.87 -16.94 7.22
C TYR A 90 -1.56 -18.03 6.38
N TYR A 91 -0.79 -18.79 5.61
CA TYR A 91 -1.33 -19.90 4.83
C TYR A 91 -2.02 -20.96 5.71
N LEU A 92 -1.38 -21.37 6.81
CA LEU A 92 -1.92 -22.33 7.77
C LEU A 92 -3.15 -21.76 8.50
N TRP A 93 -3.13 -20.49 8.86
CA TRP A 93 -4.22 -19.77 9.48
C TRP A 93 -5.45 -19.73 8.57
N GLN A 94 -5.27 -19.39 7.30
CA GLN A 94 -6.33 -19.42 6.29
C GLN A 94 -6.95 -20.83 6.12
N LYS A 95 -6.16 -21.88 6.25
CA LYS A 95 -6.64 -23.25 6.20
C LYS A 95 -7.42 -23.64 7.46
N GLY A 96 -6.89 -23.26 8.62
CA GLY A 96 -7.46 -23.60 9.94
C GLY A 96 -8.76 -22.87 10.26
N ILE A 97 -8.90 -21.62 9.78
CA ILE A 97 -10.06 -20.76 10.04
C ILE A 97 -11.38 -21.38 9.54
N ILE A 98 -11.34 -22.20 8.50
CA ILE A 98 -12.53 -22.86 7.95
C ILE A 98 -13.21 -23.77 8.99
N SER A 99 -12.41 -24.57 9.70
CA SER A 99 -12.93 -25.44 10.77
C SER A 99 -13.47 -24.61 11.94
N PHE A 100 -12.83 -23.50 12.27
CA PHE A 100 -13.31 -22.57 13.27
C PHE A 100 -14.67 -21.99 12.88
N ILE A 101 -14.83 -21.44 11.68
CA ILE A 101 -16.08 -20.84 11.18
C ILE A 101 -17.22 -21.87 11.23
N LYS A 102 -16.99 -23.10 10.74
CA LYS A 102 -18.01 -24.15 10.73
C LYS A 102 -18.51 -24.52 12.13
N LYS A 103 -17.64 -24.44 13.15
CA LYS A 103 -18.01 -24.71 14.55
C LYS A 103 -18.86 -23.60 15.19
N GLN A 104 -18.72 -22.36 14.73
CA GLN A 104 -19.43 -21.18 15.29
C GLN A 104 -20.91 -21.12 14.90
N LYS A 105 -21.36 -21.91 13.89
CA LYS A 105 -22.74 -21.90 13.37
C LYS A 105 -23.25 -20.48 13.04
N LEU A 106 -22.38 -19.66 12.42
CA LEU A 106 -22.67 -18.28 12.06
C LEU A 106 -23.60 -18.23 10.84
N ASP A 107 -24.45 -17.23 10.81
CA ASP A 107 -25.28 -16.89 9.65
C ASP A 107 -24.64 -15.73 8.87
N PHE A 108 -24.37 -15.96 7.59
CA PHE A 108 -23.80 -14.98 6.65
C PHE A 108 -24.05 -15.41 5.21
N ASP A 109 -24.08 -14.43 4.32
CA ASP A 109 -24.39 -14.61 2.90
C ASP A 109 -23.13 -14.60 2.04
N ILE A 110 -22.20 -13.71 2.35
CA ILE A 110 -20.98 -13.47 1.59
C ILE A 110 -19.76 -13.77 2.46
N VAL A 111 -18.73 -14.38 1.88
CA VAL A 111 -17.41 -14.52 2.49
C VAL A 111 -16.38 -13.67 1.77
N HIS A 112 -15.57 -12.94 2.51
CA HIS A 112 -14.59 -12.04 1.94
C HIS A 112 -13.21 -12.19 2.61
N ASN A 113 -12.17 -12.43 1.81
CA ASN A 113 -10.78 -12.39 2.28
C ASN A 113 -10.22 -10.99 2.05
N VAL A 114 -10.08 -10.18 3.12
CA VAL A 114 -9.93 -8.72 3.05
C VAL A 114 -8.49 -8.23 3.02
N ASN A 115 -7.54 -8.92 3.63
CA ASN A 115 -6.18 -8.43 3.66
C ASN A 115 -5.10 -9.50 3.50
N PHE A 116 -3.85 -9.08 3.53
CA PHE A 116 -2.66 -9.75 3.07
C PHE A 116 -2.60 -9.77 1.53
N HIS A 117 -2.63 -8.58 0.98
CA HIS A 117 -2.83 -8.22 -0.42
C HIS A 117 -1.76 -8.78 -1.38
N ASN A 118 -1.79 -10.08 -1.61
CA ASN A 118 -0.92 -10.70 -2.60
C ASN A 118 -1.69 -11.72 -3.46
N ASP A 119 -1.28 -11.86 -4.71
CA ASP A 119 -1.93 -12.66 -5.73
C ASP A 119 -1.50 -14.13 -5.78
N TRP A 120 -0.66 -14.58 -4.86
CA TRP A 120 -0.11 -15.94 -4.84
C TRP A 120 -0.48 -16.76 -3.59
N THR A 121 -0.98 -16.15 -2.53
CA THR A 121 -1.46 -16.85 -1.34
C THR A 121 -2.95 -17.16 -1.44
N PRO A 122 -3.38 -18.44 -1.40
CA PRO A 122 -4.78 -18.81 -1.56
C PRO A 122 -5.62 -18.41 -0.35
N SER A 123 -6.90 -18.17 -0.58
CA SER A 123 -7.94 -18.24 0.44
C SER A 123 -8.62 -19.60 0.42
N PHE A 124 -9.10 -20.07 1.56
CA PHE A 124 -9.87 -21.33 1.64
C PHE A 124 -11.35 -21.10 1.88
N LEU A 125 -11.85 -19.86 1.82
CA LEU A 125 -13.24 -19.47 2.09
C LEU A 125 -14.23 -20.15 1.13
N TRP A 126 -13.82 -20.51 -0.08
CA TRP A 126 -14.63 -21.26 -1.03
C TRP A 126 -15.19 -22.59 -0.46
N LYS A 127 -14.56 -23.16 0.59
CA LYS A 127 -15.05 -24.38 1.28
C LYS A 127 -16.30 -24.15 2.13
N LEU A 128 -16.75 -22.92 2.24
CA LEU A 128 -17.96 -22.56 2.97
C LEU A 128 -19.22 -22.54 2.07
N ASN A 129 -19.06 -22.69 0.75
CA ASN A 129 -20.14 -22.72 -0.25
C ASN A 129 -21.06 -21.48 -0.14
N LYS A 130 -20.47 -20.32 -0.02
CA LYS A 130 -21.13 -19.00 -0.01
C LYS A 130 -20.53 -18.14 -1.12
N LEU A 131 -21.23 -17.08 -1.52
CA LEU A 131 -20.70 -16.09 -2.44
C LEU A 131 -19.35 -15.58 -1.93
N MET A 132 -18.31 -15.62 -2.76
CA MET A 132 -16.95 -15.36 -2.33
C MET A 132 -16.32 -14.15 -3.05
N VAL A 133 -15.84 -13.19 -2.27
CA VAL A 133 -14.96 -12.12 -2.73
C VAL A 133 -13.53 -12.43 -2.27
N TRP A 134 -12.60 -12.38 -3.21
CA TRP A 134 -11.18 -12.48 -2.93
C TRP A 134 -10.49 -11.18 -3.27
N GLY A 135 -9.87 -10.54 -2.28
CA GLY A 135 -9.17 -9.27 -2.48
C GLY A 135 -9.51 -8.20 -1.42
N PRO A 136 -8.85 -7.06 -1.53
CA PRO A 136 -7.98 -6.66 -2.62
C PRO A 136 -6.72 -7.50 -2.72
N VAL A 137 -6.34 -7.92 -3.92
CA VAL A 137 -5.09 -8.62 -4.21
C VAL A 137 -4.23 -7.78 -5.16
N GLY A 138 -2.92 -7.77 -4.91
CA GLY A 138 -1.95 -6.99 -5.68
C GLY A 138 -0.81 -7.84 -6.20
N HIS A 139 -0.41 -7.58 -7.42
CA HIS A 139 0.83 -8.10 -7.98
C HIS A 139 2.00 -7.20 -7.57
N HIS A 140 3.10 -7.83 -7.19
CA HIS A 140 4.37 -7.14 -6.92
C HIS A 140 5.38 -7.64 -7.95
N PRO A 141 5.79 -6.81 -8.91
CA PRO A 141 6.71 -7.23 -9.96
C PRO A 141 8.09 -7.60 -9.41
N LEU A 142 8.83 -8.36 -10.17
CA LEU A 142 10.21 -8.68 -9.86
C LEU A 142 11.08 -7.43 -10.00
N ILE A 143 11.84 -7.08 -8.98
CA ILE A 143 12.80 -5.98 -9.08
C ILE A 143 13.93 -6.41 -10.06
N PRO A 144 14.17 -5.67 -11.16
CA PRO A 144 15.24 -6.00 -12.10
C PRO A 144 16.61 -6.01 -11.40
N LYS A 145 17.51 -6.91 -11.86
CA LYS A 145 18.80 -7.14 -11.21
C LYS A 145 19.62 -5.85 -11.03
N GLN A 146 19.59 -4.98 -12.01
CA GLN A 146 20.34 -3.72 -12.03
C GLN A 146 19.97 -2.76 -10.89
N TYR A 147 18.72 -2.81 -10.37
CA TYR A 147 18.29 -2.01 -9.23
C TYR A 147 18.67 -2.62 -7.87
N LEU A 148 19.26 -3.81 -7.88
CA LEU A 148 19.71 -4.50 -6.67
C LEU A 148 21.23 -4.63 -6.59
N GLN A 149 21.99 -4.08 -7.55
CA GLN A 149 23.44 -4.26 -7.65
C GLN A 149 24.20 -3.62 -6.48
N ASP A 150 23.74 -2.50 -5.95
CA ASP A 150 24.37 -1.77 -4.85
C ASP A 150 23.98 -2.33 -3.46
N TYR A 151 23.04 -3.26 -3.43
CA TYR A 151 22.56 -3.89 -2.21
C TYR A 151 23.28 -5.21 -1.90
N SER A 152 23.11 -5.70 -0.68
CA SER A 152 23.78 -6.92 -0.27
C SER A 152 23.37 -8.15 -1.09
N LYS A 153 24.33 -9.05 -1.40
CA LYS A 153 24.05 -10.34 -2.05
C LYS A 153 23.00 -11.15 -1.31
N LYS A 154 22.96 -11.04 0.02
CA LYS A 154 21.94 -11.71 0.87
C LYS A 154 20.53 -11.24 0.54
N TYR A 155 20.34 -9.93 0.33
CA TYR A 155 19.03 -9.38 -0.06
C TYR A 155 18.64 -9.90 -1.45
N PHE A 156 19.54 -9.84 -2.42
CA PHE A 156 19.30 -10.34 -3.77
C PHE A 156 18.86 -11.81 -3.77
N ILE A 157 19.58 -12.68 -3.05
CA ILE A 157 19.25 -14.11 -2.95
C ILE A 157 17.86 -14.27 -2.30
N LYS A 158 17.58 -13.56 -1.22
CA LYS A 158 16.27 -13.60 -0.54
C LYS A 158 15.13 -13.18 -1.48
N ASP A 159 15.32 -12.12 -2.27
CA ASP A 159 14.34 -11.64 -3.25
C ASP A 159 14.06 -12.72 -4.31
N ARG A 160 15.12 -13.33 -4.88
CA ARG A 160 14.97 -14.38 -5.90
C ARG A 160 14.34 -15.65 -5.36
N LEU A 161 14.69 -16.07 -4.14
CA LEU A 161 14.04 -17.20 -3.48
C LEU A 161 12.54 -16.91 -3.22
N THR A 162 12.21 -15.71 -2.79
CA THR A 162 10.79 -15.30 -2.63
C THR A 162 10.06 -15.39 -3.96
N TRP A 163 10.66 -14.97 -5.05
CA TRP A 163 10.11 -15.10 -6.40
C TRP A 163 9.92 -16.55 -6.85
N MET A 164 10.85 -17.43 -6.53
CA MET A 164 10.70 -18.86 -6.80
C MET A 164 9.48 -19.43 -6.07
N VAL A 165 9.26 -19.07 -4.80
CA VAL A 165 8.09 -19.49 -4.04
C VAL A 165 6.81 -18.95 -4.67
N LYS A 166 6.75 -17.68 -5.05
CA LYS A 166 5.60 -17.08 -5.76
C LYS A 166 5.30 -17.83 -7.05
N ASN A 167 6.32 -18.08 -7.89
CA ASN A 167 6.18 -18.82 -9.14
C ASN A 167 5.65 -20.24 -8.93
N PHE A 168 6.08 -20.92 -7.87
CA PHE A 168 5.52 -22.22 -7.51
C PHE A 168 4.01 -22.14 -7.21
N PHE A 169 3.57 -21.15 -6.42
CA PHE A 169 2.17 -20.97 -6.12
C PHE A 169 1.34 -20.64 -7.37
N TRP A 170 1.78 -19.71 -8.20
CA TRP A 170 1.06 -19.33 -9.43
C TRP A 170 0.88 -20.53 -10.38
N ASN A 171 1.92 -21.34 -10.56
CA ASN A 171 1.90 -22.39 -11.58
C ASN A 171 1.38 -23.74 -11.06
N PHE A 172 1.65 -24.09 -9.79
CA PHE A 172 1.47 -25.43 -9.29
C PHE A 172 0.53 -25.56 -8.10
N SER A 173 0.02 -24.46 -7.48
CA SER A 173 -0.82 -24.55 -6.30
C SER A 173 -2.28 -24.87 -6.65
N PRO A 174 -2.79 -26.09 -6.31
CA PRO A 174 -4.22 -26.41 -6.50
C PRO A 174 -5.12 -25.52 -5.64
N SER A 175 -4.62 -25.09 -4.46
CA SER A 175 -5.38 -24.22 -3.56
C SER A 175 -5.60 -22.84 -4.16
N LEU A 176 -4.59 -22.28 -4.85
CA LEU A 176 -4.72 -21.00 -5.54
C LEU A 176 -5.68 -21.10 -6.73
N ARG A 177 -5.55 -22.15 -7.54
CA ARG A 177 -6.49 -22.42 -8.65
C ARG A 177 -7.93 -22.54 -8.16
N ASN A 178 -8.16 -23.24 -7.03
CA ASN A 178 -9.49 -23.34 -6.44
C ASN A 178 -9.98 -22.00 -5.88
N THR A 179 -9.10 -21.18 -5.31
CA THR A 179 -9.46 -19.81 -4.87
C THR A 179 -9.98 -19.00 -6.05
N ILE A 180 -9.22 -18.95 -7.15
CA ILE A 180 -9.59 -18.23 -8.37
C ILE A 180 -10.90 -18.76 -8.96
N LYS A 181 -11.00 -20.10 -9.12
CA LYS A 181 -12.16 -20.75 -9.74
C LYS A 181 -13.47 -20.52 -8.98
N HIS A 182 -13.43 -20.46 -7.66
CA HIS A 182 -14.62 -20.36 -6.81
C HIS A 182 -14.84 -18.97 -6.22
N SER A 183 -14.04 -17.97 -6.64
CA SER A 183 -14.33 -16.57 -6.32
C SER A 183 -15.39 -16.05 -7.29
N ASP A 184 -16.50 -15.57 -6.75
CA ASP A 184 -17.54 -14.91 -7.54
C ASP A 184 -17.10 -13.52 -7.98
N HIS A 185 -16.17 -12.92 -7.23
CA HIS A 185 -15.52 -11.67 -7.60
C HIS A 185 -14.09 -11.60 -7.03
N ILE A 186 -13.15 -11.06 -7.85
CA ILE A 186 -11.77 -10.81 -7.46
C ILE A 186 -11.50 -9.32 -7.53
N TRP A 187 -11.19 -8.70 -6.40
CA TRP A 187 -10.81 -7.30 -6.40
C TRP A 187 -9.30 -7.17 -6.63
N CYS A 188 -8.92 -6.74 -7.83
CA CYS A 188 -7.53 -6.51 -8.23
C CYS A 188 -7.10 -5.07 -7.94
N MET A 189 -5.94 -4.91 -7.28
CA MET A 189 -5.39 -3.59 -6.94
C MET A 189 -4.70 -2.93 -8.13
N ASN A 190 -4.10 -3.72 -9.02
CA ASN A 190 -3.29 -3.29 -10.15
C ASN A 190 -3.45 -4.25 -11.34
N THR A 191 -3.02 -3.79 -12.51
CA THR A 191 -3.16 -4.52 -13.79
C THR A 191 -2.34 -5.81 -13.84
N GLY A 192 -1.27 -5.90 -13.07
CA GLY A 192 -0.45 -7.12 -12.99
C GLY A 192 -1.20 -8.35 -12.43
N VAL A 193 -2.27 -8.15 -11.63
CA VAL A 193 -3.03 -9.28 -11.08
C VAL A 193 -3.81 -10.04 -12.15
N PRO A 194 -4.74 -9.40 -12.93
CA PRO A 194 -5.50 -10.12 -13.94
C PRO A 194 -4.60 -10.72 -15.03
N GLU A 195 -3.52 -10.07 -15.39
CA GLU A 195 -2.53 -10.59 -16.33
C GLU A 195 -1.85 -11.85 -15.76
N LYS A 196 -1.33 -11.78 -14.52
CA LYS A 196 -0.59 -12.88 -13.90
C LYS A 196 -1.46 -14.11 -13.61
N LEU A 197 -2.72 -13.90 -13.26
CA LEU A 197 -3.67 -14.96 -12.92
C LEU A 197 -4.56 -15.38 -14.10
N SER A 198 -4.40 -14.74 -15.27
CA SER A 198 -5.19 -14.97 -16.50
C SER A 198 -6.70 -14.89 -16.22
N LEU A 199 -7.13 -13.79 -15.56
CA LEU A 199 -8.52 -13.59 -15.20
C LEU A 199 -9.34 -13.08 -16.38
N SER A 200 -10.60 -13.53 -16.49
CA SER A 200 -11.56 -12.97 -17.46
C SER A 200 -12.13 -11.64 -16.94
N GLU A 201 -12.42 -10.70 -17.84
CA GLU A 201 -12.87 -9.34 -17.49
C GLU A 201 -14.10 -9.30 -16.55
N HIS A 202 -15.00 -10.26 -16.66
CA HIS A 202 -16.20 -10.35 -15.81
C HIS A 202 -15.93 -10.89 -14.39
N GLN A 203 -14.73 -11.46 -14.13
CA GLN A 203 -14.39 -12.04 -12.84
C GLN A 203 -13.82 -11.04 -11.84
N TYR A 204 -13.40 -9.85 -12.30
CA TYR A 204 -12.69 -8.92 -11.43
C TYR A 204 -13.11 -7.46 -11.59
N SER A 205 -12.78 -6.68 -10.59
CA SER A 205 -12.70 -5.22 -10.69
C SER A 205 -11.26 -4.75 -10.49
N LEU A 206 -10.84 -3.75 -11.26
CA LEU A 206 -9.54 -3.11 -11.13
C LEU A 206 -9.71 -1.78 -10.40
N TYR A 207 -9.33 -1.74 -9.13
CA TYR A 207 -9.43 -0.54 -8.31
C TYR A 207 -8.39 -0.52 -7.20
N PRO A 208 -7.64 0.59 -6.98
CA PRO A 208 -6.65 0.66 -5.92
C PRO A 208 -7.26 0.35 -4.56
N SER A 209 -6.60 -0.45 -3.74
CA SER A 209 -7.04 -0.72 -2.37
C SER A 209 -6.58 0.36 -1.39
N VAL A 210 -5.46 1.02 -1.71
CA VAL A 210 -4.87 2.05 -0.86
C VAL A 210 -5.77 3.28 -0.76
N ALA A 211 -5.89 3.79 0.44
CA ALA A 211 -6.64 5.01 0.76
C ALA A 211 -5.99 5.70 1.97
N SER A 212 -6.31 6.95 2.17
CA SER A 212 -5.94 7.68 3.38
C SER A 212 -7.13 8.47 3.94
N GLU A 213 -7.00 8.88 5.19
CA GLU A 213 -7.84 9.92 5.74
C GLU A 213 -7.49 11.25 5.09
N ASP A 214 -8.44 12.17 5.08
CA ASP A 214 -8.21 13.53 4.63
C ASP A 214 -7.70 14.40 5.76
N PHE A 215 -6.39 14.60 5.79
CA PHE A 215 -5.74 15.44 6.79
C PHE A 215 -5.62 16.92 6.38
N PHE A 216 -6.08 17.27 5.20
CA PHE A 216 -6.00 18.63 4.69
C PHE A 216 -7.06 19.51 5.36
N GLN A 217 -6.64 20.40 6.25
CA GLN A 217 -7.53 21.23 7.08
C GLN A 217 -7.66 22.69 6.63
N SER A 218 -6.93 23.15 5.61
CA SER A 218 -6.98 24.55 5.23
C SER A 218 -7.27 24.76 3.75
N ASN A 219 -8.05 25.81 3.45
CA ASN A 219 -8.32 26.27 2.09
C ASN A 219 -7.13 27.02 1.46
N GLU A 220 -6.07 27.26 2.19
CA GLU A 220 -4.88 27.97 1.71
C GLU A 220 -3.74 26.98 1.46
N MET A 221 -3.45 26.76 0.19
CA MET A 221 -2.17 26.19 -0.20
C MET A 221 -1.10 27.23 0.10
N ALA A 222 -0.32 27.01 1.16
CA ALA A 222 0.73 27.94 1.56
C ALA A 222 1.67 28.22 0.39
N VAL A 223 1.98 29.50 0.15
CA VAL A 223 3.03 29.87 -0.80
C VAL A 223 4.35 29.31 -0.26
N LYS A 224 4.91 28.38 -0.98
CA LYS A 224 6.14 27.69 -0.57
C LYS A 224 7.33 28.49 -1.07
N SER A 225 8.15 29.01 -0.15
CA SER A 225 9.38 29.75 -0.48
C SER A 225 10.44 28.83 -1.06
N ASP A 226 10.51 27.61 -0.54
CA ASP A 226 11.54 26.62 -0.84
C ASP A 226 10.99 25.44 -1.64
N PHE A 227 11.85 24.81 -2.42
CA PHE A 227 11.53 23.60 -3.17
C PHE A 227 11.89 22.38 -2.33
N THR A 228 10.94 21.90 -1.54
CA THR A 228 11.12 20.75 -0.65
C THR A 228 10.55 19.49 -1.29
N VAL A 229 11.42 18.54 -1.57
CA VAL A 229 11.08 17.19 -1.97
C VAL A 229 10.98 16.31 -0.72
N ILE A 230 9.90 15.53 -0.58
CA ILE A 230 9.75 14.58 0.53
C ILE A 230 9.59 13.16 0.02
N SER A 231 10.19 12.18 0.71
CA SER A 231 10.00 10.76 0.48
C SER A 231 9.83 10.04 1.81
N VAL A 232 8.84 9.14 1.90
CA VAL A 232 8.45 8.52 3.18
C VAL A 232 8.35 7.00 3.02
N GLY A 233 8.98 6.24 3.93
CA GLY A 233 8.85 4.80 3.93
C GLY A 233 9.97 4.08 4.68
N ARG A 234 9.88 2.76 4.78
CA ARG A 234 10.94 1.95 5.36
C ARG A 234 12.17 1.93 4.47
N PHE A 235 13.35 2.03 5.04
CA PHE A 235 14.62 1.98 4.31
C PHE A 235 14.98 0.55 3.93
N VAL A 236 14.30 0.05 2.90
CA VAL A 236 14.49 -1.26 2.27
C VAL A 236 14.60 -1.08 0.75
N PRO A 237 15.30 -1.97 0.03
CA PRO A 237 15.51 -1.83 -1.42
C PRO A 237 14.21 -1.65 -2.23
N LEU A 238 13.13 -2.32 -1.81
CA LEU A 238 11.81 -2.23 -2.44
C LEU A 238 11.29 -0.79 -2.56
N LYS A 239 11.70 0.12 -1.67
CA LYS A 239 11.23 1.51 -1.61
C LYS A 239 11.98 2.48 -2.52
N GLY A 240 13.13 2.09 -3.10
CA GLY A 240 13.85 2.89 -4.08
C GLY A 240 14.48 4.18 -3.54
N PHE A 241 14.88 4.22 -2.25
CA PHE A 241 15.51 5.42 -1.69
C PHE A 241 16.88 5.72 -2.29
N ASP A 242 17.56 4.73 -2.85
CA ASP A 242 18.77 4.94 -3.65
C ASP A 242 18.47 5.74 -4.93
N LEU A 243 17.39 5.43 -5.62
CA LEU A 243 16.90 6.19 -6.77
C LEU A 243 16.49 7.61 -6.34
N THR A 244 15.82 7.75 -5.20
CA THR A 244 15.43 9.05 -4.63
C THR A 244 16.64 9.94 -4.40
N ILE A 245 17.67 9.43 -3.73
CA ILE A 245 18.89 10.18 -3.43
C ILE A 245 19.64 10.52 -4.72
N ARG A 246 19.92 9.53 -5.57
CA ARG A 246 20.70 9.74 -6.81
C ARG A 246 20.01 10.69 -7.80
N SER A 247 18.70 10.62 -7.93
CA SER A 247 17.95 11.53 -8.79
C SER A 247 17.93 12.97 -8.23
N PHE A 248 17.86 13.10 -6.91
CA PHE A 248 17.97 14.43 -6.28
C PHE A 248 19.38 15.01 -6.43
N VAL A 249 20.44 14.20 -6.32
CA VAL A 249 21.83 14.60 -6.64
C VAL A 249 21.92 15.11 -8.07
N GLY A 250 21.41 14.37 -9.04
CA GLY A 250 21.39 14.79 -10.45
C GLY A 250 20.65 16.11 -10.65
N PHE A 251 19.49 16.26 -9.99
CA PHE A 251 18.72 17.50 -10.00
C PHE A 251 19.51 18.69 -9.45
N ILE A 252 20.11 18.56 -8.25
CA ILE A 252 20.91 19.66 -7.65
C ILE A 252 22.10 20.03 -8.53
N ASN A 253 22.80 19.03 -9.10
CA ASN A 253 23.95 19.28 -9.96
C ASN A 253 23.57 19.97 -11.29
N SER A 254 22.35 19.80 -11.76
CA SER A 254 21.84 20.50 -12.96
C SER A 254 21.46 21.96 -12.72
N LEU A 255 21.35 22.38 -11.45
CA LEU A 255 20.97 23.75 -11.08
C LEU A 255 22.17 24.70 -10.99
N PRO A 256 22.00 25.96 -11.40
CA PRO A 256 22.92 27.05 -11.03
C PRO A 256 23.05 27.14 -9.51
N GLU A 257 24.27 27.46 -9.03
CA GLU A 257 24.59 27.46 -7.59
C GLU A 257 23.62 28.31 -6.75
N LYS A 258 23.26 29.50 -7.25
CA LYS A 258 22.29 30.40 -6.61
C LYS A 258 20.91 29.80 -6.34
N ASN A 259 20.55 28.78 -7.10
CA ASN A 259 19.23 28.11 -6.98
C ASN A 259 19.25 26.88 -6.05
N ARG A 260 20.45 26.34 -5.76
CA ARG A 260 20.59 25.13 -4.95
C ARG A 260 20.16 25.35 -3.49
N ALA A 261 20.47 26.53 -2.94
CA ALA A 261 20.23 26.88 -1.53
C ALA A 261 18.73 26.78 -1.13
N GLN A 262 17.81 26.93 -2.07
CA GLN A 262 16.37 26.82 -1.83
C GLN A 262 15.81 25.40 -1.98
N CYS A 263 16.65 24.42 -2.30
CA CYS A 263 16.22 23.03 -2.54
C CYS A 263 16.58 22.14 -1.36
N ARG A 264 15.65 21.30 -0.93
CA ARG A 264 15.84 20.31 0.15
C ARG A 264 15.18 18.99 -0.22
N LEU A 265 15.80 17.87 0.20
CA LEU A 265 15.20 16.55 0.20
C LEU A 265 15.07 16.07 1.65
N ILE A 266 13.87 15.68 2.03
CA ILE A 266 13.58 15.10 3.35
C ILE A 266 13.20 13.63 3.17
N LEU A 267 13.99 12.74 3.77
CA LEU A 267 13.75 11.31 3.81
C LEU A 267 13.21 10.93 5.19
N VAL A 268 11.96 10.49 5.25
CA VAL A 268 11.34 10.09 6.52
C VAL A 268 11.24 8.58 6.59
N GLY A 269 11.94 7.98 7.56
CA GLY A 269 11.91 6.55 7.79
C GLY A 269 13.20 5.97 8.34
N THR A 270 13.14 4.67 8.60
CA THR A 270 14.31 3.89 9.04
C THR A 270 14.26 2.47 8.48
N GLY A 271 15.35 1.74 8.56
CA GLY A 271 15.43 0.36 8.12
C GLY A 271 16.87 -0.11 7.90
N GLU A 272 16.99 -1.34 7.40
CA GLU A 272 18.28 -2.03 7.24
C GLU A 272 19.26 -1.35 6.25
N GLN A 273 18.76 -0.41 5.41
CA GLN A 273 19.58 0.30 4.42
C GLN A 273 19.98 1.72 4.85
N LYS A 274 19.70 2.13 6.09
CA LYS A 274 19.99 3.49 6.58
C LYS A 274 21.46 3.86 6.37
N GLU A 275 22.39 3.01 6.79
CA GLU A 275 23.82 3.27 6.68
C GLU A 275 24.30 3.37 5.22
N PHE A 276 23.68 2.62 4.32
CA PHE A 276 23.95 2.73 2.89
C PHE A 276 23.51 4.10 2.36
N TYR A 277 22.32 4.58 2.74
CA TYR A 277 21.82 5.89 2.30
C TYR A 277 22.63 7.05 2.89
N LEU A 278 23.04 6.98 4.15
CA LEU A 278 23.94 7.99 4.75
C LEU A 278 25.28 8.07 4.01
N ARG A 279 25.89 6.93 3.68
CA ARG A 279 27.12 6.91 2.85
C ARG A 279 26.87 7.55 1.48
N LEU A 280 25.79 7.19 0.81
CA LEU A 280 25.44 7.72 -0.50
C LEU A 280 25.28 9.24 -0.49
N ILE A 281 24.68 9.80 0.56
CA ILE A 281 24.54 11.25 0.76
C ILE A 281 25.91 11.91 0.95
N THR A 282 26.75 11.34 1.80
CA THR A 282 28.08 11.90 2.12
C THR A 282 29.04 11.81 0.93
N GLU A 283 29.10 10.68 0.22
CA GLU A 283 29.92 10.49 -0.97
C GLU A 283 29.58 11.47 -2.10
N ASN A 284 28.31 11.88 -2.19
CA ASN A 284 27.86 12.88 -3.16
C ASN A 284 27.87 14.33 -2.62
N GLN A 285 28.40 14.58 -1.42
CA GLN A 285 28.48 15.91 -0.77
C GLN A 285 27.12 16.59 -0.61
N MET A 286 26.07 15.82 -0.27
CA MET A 286 24.70 16.32 -0.18
C MET A 286 24.20 16.52 1.24
N ASN A 287 25.08 16.50 2.25
CA ASN A 287 24.68 16.64 3.67
C ASN A 287 23.92 17.94 3.96
N ASP A 288 24.21 19.02 3.24
CA ASP A 288 23.54 20.31 3.39
C ASP A 288 22.16 20.38 2.72
N TYR A 289 21.84 19.41 1.85
CA TYR A 289 20.62 19.39 1.02
C TYR A 289 19.67 18.26 1.36
N ILE A 290 20.16 17.16 1.98
CA ILE A 290 19.38 15.96 2.26
C ILE A 290 19.35 15.67 3.75
N GLU A 291 18.15 15.65 4.32
CA GLU A 291 17.91 15.34 5.73
C GLU A 291 17.24 13.96 5.86
N ILE A 292 17.70 13.16 6.84
CA ILE A 292 17.05 11.89 7.23
C ILE A 292 16.40 12.07 8.60
N ILE A 293 15.09 11.81 8.66
CA ILE A 293 14.30 11.79 9.90
C ILE A 293 13.85 10.34 10.12
N GLU A 294 14.44 9.67 11.12
CA GLU A 294 14.22 8.23 11.33
C GLU A 294 12.81 7.89 11.81
N TRP A 295 12.28 8.72 12.69
CA TRP A 295 10.96 8.58 13.24
C TRP A 295 10.35 9.96 13.53
N ILE A 296 9.08 10.08 13.22
CA ILE A 296 8.31 11.29 13.47
C ILE A 296 6.88 10.91 13.83
N ASP A 297 6.24 11.68 14.71
CA ASP A 297 4.82 11.53 14.99
C ASP A 297 3.98 11.75 13.72
N ARG A 298 2.86 11.03 13.59
CA ARG A 298 2.00 11.12 12.40
C ARG A 298 1.51 12.54 12.13
N ARG A 299 1.18 13.31 13.18
CA ARG A 299 0.70 14.70 13.01
C ARG A 299 1.80 15.61 12.46
N ASP A 300 3.03 15.42 12.90
CA ASP A 300 4.16 16.21 12.42
C ASP A 300 4.57 15.79 11.01
N LEU A 301 4.46 14.51 10.66
CA LEU A 301 4.60 14.06 9.28
C LEU A 301 3.56 14.72 8.36
N MET A 302 2.30 14.84 8.80
CA MET A 302 1.26 15.54 8.01
C MET A 302 1.61 17.02 7.80
N LYS A 303 2.18 17.70 8.80
CA LYS A 303 2.70 19.09 8.63
C LYS A 303 3.86 19.16 7.62
N MET A 304 4.69 18.13 7.56
CA MET A 304 5.77 18.05 6.57
C MET A 304 5.20 17.87 5.15
N TYR A 305 4.22 17.01 4.95
CA TYR A 305 3.53 16.90 3.68
C TYR A 305 2.92 18.25 3.25
N GLN A 306 2.29 18.97 4.17
CA GLN A 306 1.70 20.27 3.88
C GLN A 306 2.75 21.29 3.39
N LYS A 307 3.96 21.26 3.94
CA LYS A 307 5.07 22.16 3.58
C LYS A 307 5.85 21.70 2.34
N ALA A 308 5.83 20.43 2.01
CA ALA A 308 6.57 19.88 0.88
C ALA A 308 6.03 20.39 -0.48
N SER A 309 6.89 20.44 -1.47
CA SER A 309 6.56 20.85 -2.85
C SER A 309 6.21 19.66 -3.72
N ILE A 310 6.90 18.54 -3.53
CA ILE A 310 6.80 17.32 -4.35
C ILE A 310 6.95 16.10 -3.45
N PHE A 311 6.23 15.05 -3.78
CA PHE A 311 6.45 13.71 -3.23
C PHE A 311 7.19 12.85 -4.24
N LEU A 312 8.43 12.44 -3.91
CA LEU A 312 9.26 11.57 -4.75
C LEU A 312 9.23 10.13 -4.22
N PHE A 313 8.69 9.21 -4.99
CA PHE A 313 8.49 7.83 -4.54
C PHE A 313 8.77 6.80 -5.64
N PRO A 314 10.02 6.59 -6.04
CA PRO A 314 10.40 5.62 -7.07
C PRO A 314 10.43 4.19 -6.54
N SER A 315 9.35 3.76 -5.88
CA SER A 315 9.19 2.45 -5.26
C SER A 315 8.87 1.36 -6.29
N HIS A 316 9.40 0.16 -6.06
CA HIS A 316 9.11 -1.05 -6.83
C HIS A 316 7.90 -1.84 -6.26
N GLU A 317 7.08 -1.22 -5.43
CA GLU A 317 5.90 -1.87 -4.83
C GLU A 317 4.75 -2.01 -5.82
N GLY A 318 3.93 -3.05 -5.63
CA GLY A 318 2.62 -3.18 -6.28
C GLY A 318 1.51 -2.38 -5.59
N ALA A 319 1.85 -1.56 -4.58
CA ALA A 319 0.96 -0.66 -3.85
C ALA A 319 1.76 0.58 -3.41
N GLY A 320 1.27 1.35 -2.45
CA GLY A 320 1.98 2.51 -1.92
C GLY A 320 1.03 3.39 -1.11
N MET A 321 0.77 3.03 0.14
CA MET A 321 -0.18 3.77 1.00
C MET A 321 0.19 5.24 1.21
N VAL A 322 1.46 5.59 1.11
CA VAL A 322 1.95 6.96 1.24
C VAL A 322 1.59 7.86 0.05
N VAL A 323 1.25 7.26 -1.12
CA VAL A 323 0.84 8.03 -2.31
C VAL A 323 -0.51 8.72 -2.09
N PRO A 324 -1.58 8.06 -1.62
CA PRO A 324 -2.82 8.73 -1.23
C PRO A 324 -2.62 9.82 -0.17
N GLU A 325 -1.74 9.62 0.80
CA GLU A 325 -1.41 10.65 1.80
C GLU A 325 -0.83 11.91 1.11
N ALA A 326 0.17 11.75 0.26
CA ALA A 326 0.76 12.86 -0.49
C ALA A 326 -0.27 13.58 -1.39
N LEU A 327 -1.08 12.82 -2.12
CA LEU A 327 -2.14 13.37 -2.97
C LEU A 327 -3.21 14.12 -2.18
N SER A 328 -3.51 13.71 -0.92
CA SER A 328 -4.46 14.41 -0.06
C SER A 328 -4.02 15.84 0.27
N PHE A 329 -2.71 16.09 0.36
CA PHE A 329 -2.14 17.42 0.53
C PHE A 329 -1.91 18.18 -0.80
N GLY A 330 -2.36 17.62 -1.91
CA GLY A 330 -2.11 18.22 -3.22
C GLY A 330 -0.63 18.20 -3.62
N LEU A 331 0.15 17.22 -3.19
CA LEU A 331 1.54 17.09 -3.63
C LEU A 331 1.58 16.40 -5.00
N PRO A 332 2.20 17.01 -6.01
CA PRO A 332 2.56 16.30 -7.23
C PRO A 332 3.46 15.12 -6.90
N VAL A 333 3.15 13.96 -7.45
CA VAL A 333 3.91 12.73 -7.19
C VAL A 333 4.83 12.42 -8.37
N VAL A 334 6.12 12.21 -8.08
CA VAL A 334 7.08 11.67 -9.06
C VAL A 334 7.39 10.23 -8.66
N CYS A 335 7.10 9.27 -9.54
CA CYS A 335 7.29 7.85 -9.26
C CYS A 335 7.68 7.04 -10.51
N LEU A 336 7.96 5.76 -10.34
CA LEU A 336 8.18 4.84 -11.47
C LEU A 336 6.85 4.52 -12.16
N GLN A 337 6.87 4.34 -13.46
CA GLN A 337 5.77 3.78 -14.24
C GLN A 337 5.75 2.27 -14.05
N ASN A 338 5.03 1.81 -13.05
CA ASN A 338 4.91 0.40 -12.67
C ASN A 338 3.48 0.08 -12.23
N GLU A 339 3.21 -1.19 -11.92
CA GLU A 339 1.90 -1.71 -11.52
C GLU A 339 1.48 -1.31 -10.08
N GLY A 340 2.21 -0.43 -9.44
CA GLY A 340 1.87 0.09 -8.11
C GLY A 340 1.64 1.60 -8.14
N PRO A 341 2.54 2.38 -7.56
CA PRO A 341 2.45 3.85 -7.56
C PRO A 341 2.22 4.45 -8.94
N GLY A 342 2.80 3.84 -9.99
CA GLY A 342 2.65 4.29 -11.37
C GLY A 342 1.21 4.26 -11.91
N GLU A 343 0.37 3.32 -11.44
CA GLU A 343 -1.05 3.27 -11.80
C GLU A 343 -1.92 4.22 -10.98
N PHE A 344 -1.39 4.73 -9.86
CA PHE A 344 -2.11 5.68 -9.01
C PHE A 344 -1.92 7.12 -9.45
N VAL A 345 -0.88 7.38 -10.22
CA VAL A 345 -0.49 8.71 -10.67
C VAL A 345 -0.79 8.88 -12.16
N ASN A 346 -1.44 9.97 -12.51
CA ASN A 346 -1.67 10.37 -13.90
C ASN A 346 -1.04 11.74 -14.18
N HIS A 347 -1.02 12.14 -15.45
CA HIS A 347 -0.43 13.41 -15.90
C HIS A 347 -1.00 14.68 -15.26
N GLN A 348 -2.18 14.60 -14.61
CA GLN A 348 -2.80 15.73 -13.90
C GLN A 348 -2.30 15.86 -12.44
N CYS A 349 -1.72 14.79 -11.88
CA CYS A 349 -1.35 14.77 -10.46
C CYS A 349 0.12 14.41 -10.22
N GLY A 350 0.91 14.21 -11.29
CA GLY A 350 2.32 13.89 -11.14
C GLY A 350 2.99 13.45 -12.43
N ILE A 351 4.22 12.96 -12.31
CA ILE A 351 5.03 12.46 -13.42
C ILE A 351 5.44 11.02 -13.12
N THR A 352 5.11 10.12 -14.02
CA THR A 352 5.60 8.73 -14.00
C THR A 352 6.81 8.60 -14.93
N VAL A 353 7.89 7.98 -14.43
CA VAL A 353 9.14 7.79 -15.16
C VAL A 353 9.26 6.33 -15.57
N LEU A 354 9.59 6.08 -16.84
CA LEU A 354 9.78 4.73 -17.37
C LEU A 354 10.84 3.96 -16.58
N HIS A 355 10.53 2.71 -16.28
CA HIS A 355 11.42 1.77 -15.63
C HIS A 355 12.39 1.18 -16.67
N GLN A 356 13.52 1.86 -16.93
CA GLN A 356 14.53 1.56 -17.93
C GLN A 356 15.83 1.05 -17.29
N GLU A 357 16.96 1.21 -17.97
CA GLU A 357 18.27 1.02 -17.39
C GLU A 357 18.46 1.94 -16.18
N TYR A 358 19.19 1.46 -15.16
CA TYR A 358 19.29 2.12 -13.85
C TYR A 358 19.62 3.62 -13.95
N ASN A 359 20.65 3.97 -14.71
CA ASN A 359 21.08 5.37 -14.85
C ASN A 359 20.08 6.21 -15.67
N GLN A 360 19.42 5.62 -16.66
CA GLN A 360 18.39 6.32 -17.43
C GLN A 360 17.15 6.62 -16.58
N THR A 361 16.79 5.71 -15.68
CA THR A 361 15.70 5.94 -14.73
C THR A 361 16.05 7.03 -13.74
N ILE A 362 17.29 7.05 -13.21
CA ILE A 362 17.77 8.14 -12.35
C ILE A 362 17.68 9.49 -13.08
N GLN A 363 18.16 9.54 -14.33
CA GLN A 363 18.09 10.76 -15.13
C GLN A 363 16.66 11.20 -15.36
N GLY A 364 15.74 10.31 -15.73
CA GLY A 364 14.34 10.63 -15.92
C GLY A 364 13.65 11.18 -14.66
N LEU A 365 13.99 10.63 -13.47
CA LEU A 365 13.51 11.14 -12.18
C LEU A 365 14.10 12.54 -11.89
N SER A 366 15.39 12.74 -12.19
CA SER A 366 16.06 14.03 -12.06
C SER A 366 15.43 15.10 -12.97
N ASP A 367 15.16 14.74 -14.22
CA ASP A 367 14.52 15.65 -15.20
C ASP A 367 13.08 15.99 -14.79
N ALA A 368 12.36 15.05 -14.20
CA ALA A 368 11.02 15.31 -13.66
C ALA A 368 11.06 16.33 -12.51
N LEU A 369 12.03 16.22 -11.60
CA LEU A 369 12.24 17.19 -10.53
C LEU A 369 12.60 18.57 -11.11
N LEU A 370 13.53 18.62 -12.05
CA LEU A 370 13.96 19.87 -12.72
C LEU A 370 12.79 20.55 -13.42
N ARG A 371 11.97 19.79 -14.14
CA ARG A 371 10.78 20.30 -14.82
C ARG A 371 9.81 20.97 -13.84
N LEU A 372 9.51 20.32 -12.72
CA LEU A 372 8.60 20.84 -11.70
C LEU A 372 9.22 22.01 -10.89
N PHE A 373 10.53 22.07 -10.80
CA PHE A 373 11.23 23.21 -10.21
C PHE A 373 11.15 24.45 -11.10
N LEU A 374 11.40 24.31 -12.41
CA LEU A 374 11.45 25.41 -13.37
C LEU A 374 10.06 25.92 -13.77
N ASP A 375 9.08 25.00 -13.91
CA ASP A 375 7.71 25.35 -14.31
C ASP A 375 6.77 25.37 -13.11
N LYS A 376 6.66 26.56 -12.49
CA LYS A 376 5.78 26.77 -11.33
C LYS A 376 4.29 26.66 -11.67
N ASN A 377 3.91 26.96 -12.91
CA ASN A 377 2.52 26.80 -13.35
C ASN A 377 2.15 25.33 -13.42
N LEU A 378 2.98 24.51 -14.06
CA LEU A 378 2.80 23.06 -14.11
C LEU A 378 2.74 22.45 -12.70
N GLN A 379 3.65 22.88 -11.80
CA GLN A 379 3.65 22.41 -10.40
C GLN A 379 2.32 22.74 -9.71
N LYS A 380 1.77 23.94 -9.89
CA LYS A 380 0.50 24.38 -9.32
C LYS A 380 -0.69 23.62 -9.92
N GLU A 381 -0.70 23.44 -11.22
CA GLU A 381 -1.72 22.64 -11.92
C GLU A 381 -1.76 21.20 -11.41
N MET A 382 -0.59 20.55 -11.33
CA MET A 382 -0.47 19.20 -10.80
C MET A 382 -0.84 19.13 -9.32
N SER A 383 -0.55 20.15 -8.52
CA SER A 383 -0.96 20.21 -7.12
C SER A 383 -2.49 20.23 -6.99
N THR A 384 -3.17 21.06 -7.78
CA THR A 384 -4.63 21.09 -7.83
C THR A 384 -5.21 19.76 -8.32
N GLY A 385 -4.58 19.18 -9.36
CA GLY A 385 -4.94 17.88 -9.91
C GLY A 385 -4.77 16.74 -8.90
N ALA A 386 -3.69 16.75 -8.13
CA ALA A 386 -3.40 15.78 -7.08
C ALA A 386 -4.51 15.76 -6.02
N ARG A 387 -4.90 16.91 -5.52
CA ARG A 387 -6.00 17.05 -4.57
C ARG A 387 -7.33 16.53 -5.13
N LYS A 388 -7.67 16.94 -6.36
CA LYS A 388 -8.89 16.48 -7.06
C LYS A 388 -8.88 14.96 -7.27
N HIS A 389 -7.73 14.40 -7.63
CA HIS A 389 -7.56 12.97 -7.87
C HIS A 389 -7.72 12.17 -6.58
N TYR A 390 -7.15 12.66 -5.46
CA TYR A 390 -7.36 12.09 -4.14
C TYR A 390 -8.85 12.01 -3.77
N LEU A 391 -9.56 13.13 -3.81
CA LEU A 391 -10.98 13.20 -3.46
C LEU A 391 -11.84 12.25 -4.32
N LYS A 392 -11.48 12.09 -5.59
CA LYS A 392 -12.20 11.22 -6.51
C LYS A 392 -11.95 9.72 -6.26
N ARG A 393 -10.74 9.34 -5.78
CA ARG A 393 -10.33 7.92 -5.83
C ARG A 393 -9.71 7.36 -4.56
N PHE A 394 -9.20 8.16 -3.63
CA PHE A 394 -8.30 7.66 -2.59
C PHE A 394 -8.77 7.91 -1.15
N SER A 395 -10.00 8.39 -0.95
CA SER A 395 -10.59 8.43 0.39
C SER A 395 -11.13 7.05 0.79
N TRP A 396 -11.24 6.80 2.09
CA TRP A 396 -11.83 5.57 2.61
C TRP A 396 -13.30 5.41 2.22
N GLU A 397 -14.04 6.52 2.08
CA GLU A 397 -15.42 6.51 1.60
C GLU A 397 -15.52 5.89 0.21
N LYS A 398 -14.59 6.25 -0.69
CA LYS A 398 -14.54 5.68 -2.04
C LYS A 398 -14.19 4.17 -2.04
N ARG A 399 -13.42 3.72 -1.04
CA ARG A 399 -13.22 2.26 -0.84
C ARG A 399 -14.50 1.57 -0.41
N GLY A 400 -15.25 2.19 0.53
CA GLY A 400 -16.54 1.68 0.98
C GLY A 400 -17.58 1.62 -0.14
N GLU A 401 -17.69 2.66 -0.97
CA GLU A 401 -18.57 2.69 -2.14
C GLU A 401 -18.22 1.56 -3.12
N HIS A 402 -16.93 1.35 -3.40
CA HIS A 402 -16.48 0.27 -4.27
C HIS A 402 -16.80 -1.12 -3.70
N LEU A 403 -16.53 -1.36 -2.41
CA LEU A 403 -16.90 -2.60 -1.73
C LEU A 403 -18.39 -2.88 -1.82
N ASN A 404 -19.21 -1.86 -1.55
CA ASN A 404 -20.66 -1.99 -1.62
C ASN A 404 -21.12 -2.29 -3.04
N SER A 405 -20.50 -1.71 -4.06
CA SER A 405 -20.81 -2.01 -5.46
C SER A 405 -20.50 -3.47 -5.82
N ILE A 406 -19.37 -4.01 -5.35
CA ILE A 406 -19.01 -5.42 -5.53
C ILE A 406 -20.09 -6.31 -4.92
N TYR A 407 -20.44 -6.11 -3.65
CA TYR A 407 -21.44 -6.94 -2.97
C TYR A 407 -22.84 -6.84 -3.60
N ASN A 408 -23.23 -5.71 -4.16
CA ASN A 408 -24.51 -5.55 -4.84
C ASN A 408 -24.57 -6.27 -6.18
N GLN A 409 -23.43 -6.57 -6.80
CA GLN A 409 -23.35 -7.33 -8.04
C GLN A 409 -23.40 -8.84 -7.82
N LEU A 410 -23.06 -9.32 -6.60
CA LEU A 410 -23.14 -10.74 -6.23
C LEU A 410 -24.62 -11.13 -6.03
N ARG A 411 -25.09 -12.07 -6.82
CA ARG A 411 -26.46 -12.59 -6.77
C ARG A 411 -26.50 -14.10 -6.59
#